data_09b1c695ced099dc89bd09db3b96e9a9
#
_entry.id   09b1c695ced099dc89bd09db3b96e9a9
#
_cell.length_a   1.000
_cell.length_b   1.000
_cell.length_c   1.000
_cell.angle_alpha   90.00
_cell.angle_beta   90.00
_cell.angle_gamma   90.00
#
_symmetry.space_group_name_H-M   'P 1'
#
loop_
_entity.id
_entity.type
_entity.pdbx_description
1 polymer ?
#
loop_
_entity_poly.entity_id
_entity_poly.type
_entity_poly.pdbx_seq_one_letter_code
_entity_poly.pdbx_strand_id
1 'polypeptide(L)'
;MSMRGAGRNFVVRYALEQIVRFAALMFAVSFVVFALVSASPIDPVQMNVGQAAYMTMSEAKRAQLAQYWGVGTPLLERYASWLASVLRGDWGTSLRFNAPVMEVLANRAANSLALLGIAWAASGVLGLLLGVIAGTYRDRWPDRLVKGYCFVLAATPTFWLGLVALMVFSVWLGWFPLGFSVPLGKSAADVTLLDTARHIVLPAIVLSFVGVANIALHTREKLVDILESDYVKF
;
A
#
# COMPACT_ATOMS: atom_id res chain seq x y z
N MET A 1 20.69 -10.07 41.93
CA MET A 1 20.34 -10.95 40.78
C MET A 1 18.86 -10.79 40.33
N SER A 2 18.24 -9.60 40.37
CA SER A 2 16.77 -9.44 40.22
C SER A 2 16.31 -8.38 39.18
N MET A 3 17.21 -7.57 38.64
CA MET A 3 16.77 -6.49 37.70
C MET A 3 16.50 -6.95 36.26
N ARG A 4 17.07 -8.08 35.83
CA ARG A 4 16.83 -8.61 34.45
C ARG A 4 15.44 -9.26 34.26
N GLY A 5 14.79 -9.72 35.33
CA GLY A 5 13.45 -10.32 35.25
C GLY A 5 12.32 -9.31 35.15
N ALA A 6 12.43 -8.17 35.81
CA ALA A 6 11.41 -7.13 35.82
C ALA A 6 11.28 -6.45 34.43
N GLY A 7 12.39 -6.17 33.77
CA GLY A 7 12.40 -5.58 32.44
C GLY A 7 11.80 -6.50 31.36
N ARG A 8 12.08 -7.80 31.43
CA ARG A 8 11.53 -8.78 30.48
C ARG A 8 10.02 -8.94 30.61
N ASN A 9 9.50 -8.97 31.83
CA ASN A 9 8.06 -9.04 32.07
C ASN A 9 7.33 -7.78 31.62
N PHE A 10 7.96 -6.61 31.77
CA PHE A 10 7.41 -5.34 31.27
C PHE A 10 7.30 -5.32 29.74
N VAL A 11 8.37 -5.70 29.03
CA VAL A 11 8.39 -5.76 27.56
C VAL A 11 7.36 -6.76 27.03
N VAL A 12 7.29 -7.96 27.64
CA VAL A 12 6.31 -8.99 27.23
C VAL A 12 4.88 -8.50 27.45
N ARG A 13 4.60 -7.90 28.61
CA ARG A 13 3.27 -7.35 28.92
C ARG A 13 2.90 -6.22 27.95
N TYR A 14 3.81 -5.30 27.69
CA TYR A 14 3.60 -4.23 26.72
C TYR A 14 3.33 -4.78 25.31
N ALA A 15 4.13 -5.74 24.85
CA ALA A 15 3.92 -6.39 23.55
C ALA A 15 2.55 -7.07 23.48
N LEU A 16 2.16 -7.79 24.54
CA LEU A 16 0.85 -8.45 24.61
C LEU A 16 -0.30 -7.44 24.55
N GLU A 17 -0.20 -6.34 25.31
CA GLU A 17 -1.20 -5.26 25.29
C GLU A 17 -1.33 -4.65 23.88
N GLN A 18 -0.23 -4.45 23.15
CA GLN A 18 -0.27 -3.96 21.77
C GLN A 18 -0.90 -4.97 20.81
N ILE A 19 -0.58 -6.25 20.95
CA ILE A 19 -1.18 -7.32 20.12
C ILE A 19 -2.69 -7.38 20.36
N VAL A 20 -3.14 -7.33 21.62
CA VAL A 20 -4.58 -7.35 21.96
C VAL A 20 -5.28 -6.11 21.40
N ARG A 21 -4.70 -4.92 21.54
CA ARG A 21 -5.25 -3.68 20.97
C ARG A 21 -5.35 -3.77 19.44
N PHE A 22 -4.30 -4.27 18.80
CA PHE A 22 -4.29 -4.45 17.34
C PHE A 22 -5.36 -5.46 16.89
N ALA A 23 -5.48 -6.61 17.58
CA ALA A 23 -6.49 -7.61 17.27
C ALA A 23 -7.92 -7.07 17.47
N ALA A 24 -8.15 -6.33 18.57
CA ALA A 24 -9.44 -5.68 18.82
C ALA A 24 -9.78 -4.65 17.74
N LEU A 25 -8.80 -3.84 17.31
CA LEU A 25 -8.99 -2.88 16.23
C LEU A 25 -9.30 -3.58 14.90
N MET A 26 -8.55 -4.63 14.56
CA MET A 26 -8.80 -5.42 13.35
C MET A 26 -10.19 -6.04 13.35
N PHE A 27 -10.62 -6.59 14.50
CA PHE A 27 -11.96 -7.13 14.66
C PHE A 27 -13.02 -6.04 14.47
N ALA A 28 -12.87 -4.89 15.12
CA ALA A 28 -13.82 -3.78 15.02
C ALA A 28 -13.92 -3.25 13.59
N VAL A 29 -12.79 -3.02 12.92
CA VAL A 29 -12.75 -2.54 11.53
C VAL A 29 -13.37 -3.57 10.58
N SER A 30 -13.02 -4.86 10.70
CA SER A 30 -13.58 -5.90 9.86
C SER A 30 -15.10 -6.03 10.03
N PHE A 31 -15.60 -5.94 11.26
CA PHE A 31 -17.03 -5.96 11.53
C PHE A 31 -17.76 -4.76 10.93
N VAL A 32 -17.23 -3.55 11.12
CA VAL A 32 -17.82 -2.33 10.54
C VAL A 32 -17.84 -2.39 9.03
N VAL A 33 -16.73 -2.78 8.38
CA VAL A 33 -16.67 -2.92 6.92
C VAL A 33 -17.65 -3.99 6.43
N PHE A 34 -17.71 -5.15 7.11
CA PHE A 34 -18.66 -6.20 6.77
C PHE A 34 -20.11 -5.75 6.89
N ALA A 35 -20.43 -5.01 7.96
CA ALA A 35 -21.76 -4.45 8.18
C ALA A 35 -22.14 -3.43 7.10
N LEU A 36 -21.23 -2.51 6.76
CA LEU A 36 -21.44 -1.52 5.69
C LEU A 36 -21.64 -2.17 4.32
N VAL A 37 -20.85 -3.17 3.98
CA VAL A 37 -21.00 -3.93 2.72
C VAL A 37 -22.32 -4.70 2.72
N SER A 38 -22.70 -5.30 3.85
CA SER A 38 -23.95 -6.06 4.00
C SER A 38 -25.20 -5.16 3.98
N ALA A 39 -25.08 -3.91 4.43
CA ALA A 39 -26.15 -2.91 4.38
C ALA A 39 -26.26 -2.21 3.00
N SER A 40 -25.29 -2.45 2.12
CA SER A 40 -25.33 -1.90 0.76
C SER A 40 -26.55 -2.46 0.00
N PRO A 41 -27.29 -1.62 -0.75
CA PRO A 41 -28.44 -2.06 -1.56
C PRO A 41 -28.03 -2.89 -2.78
N ILE A 42 -26.77 -3.22 -2.91
CA ILE A 42 -26.22 -3.95 -4.05
C ILE A 42 -26.46 -5.45 -3.85
N ASP A 43 -27.23 -6.05 -4.75
CA ASP A 43 -27.45 -7.50 -4.76
C ASP A 43 -26.15 -8.25 -5.12
N PRO A 44 -25.59 -9.05 -4.19
CA PRO A 44 -24.36 -9.80 -4.45
C PRO A 44 -24.48 -10.78 -5.62
N VAL A 45 -25.68 -11.32 -5.89
CA VAL A 45 -25.92 -12.20 -7.04
C VAL A 45 -25.77 -11.40 -8.34
N GLN A 46 -26.40 -10.23 -8.41
CA GLN A 46 -26.35 -9.35 -9.58
C GLN A 46 -24.94 -8.84 -9.87
N MET A 47 -24.19 -8.49 -8.83
CA MET A 47 -22.79 -8.08 -8.98
C MET A 47 -21.89 -9.18 -9.53
N ASN A 48 -22.14 -10.41 -9.13
CA ASN A 48 -21.28 -11.54 -9.51
C ASN A 48 -21.55 -12.00 -10.95
N VAL A 49 -22.82 -12.18 -11.30
CA VAL A 49 -23.21 -12.71 -12.62
C VAL A 49 -23.36 -11.63 -13.69
N GLY A 50 -23.44 -10.37 -13.28
CA GLY A 50 -23.74 -9.22 -14.16
C GLY A 50 -25.23 -9.06 -14.43
N GLN A 51 -25.65 -7.82 -14.73
CA GLN A 51 -27.06 -7.47 -14.88
C GLN A 51 -27.75 -8.26 -16.02
N ALA A 52 -27.09 -8.45 -17.15
CA ALA A 52 -27.65 -9.16 -18.29
C ALA A 52 -27.93 -10.63 -17.97
N ALA A 53 -26.98 -11.34 -17.35
CA ALA A 53 -27.15 -12.73 -16.93
C ALA A 53 -28.18 -12.85 -15.79
N TYR A 54 -28.22 -11.91 -14.85
CA TYR A 54 -29.21 -11.87 -13.79
C TYR A 54 -30.64 -11.76 -14.32
N MET A 55 -30.86 -10.93 -15.33
CA MET A 55 -32.20 -10.73 -15.94
C MET A 55 -32.69 -11.98 -16.68
N THR A 56 -31.80 -12.78 -17.28
CA THR A 56 -32.13 -14.00 -18.02
C THR A 56 -32.19 -15.25 -17.14
N MET A 57 -31.78 -15.14 -15.87
CA MET A 57 -31.70 -16.27 -14.94
C MET A 57 -33.08 -16.63 -14.38
N SER A 58 -33.34 -17.94 -14.22
CA SER A 58 -34.56 -18.40 -13.60
C SER A 58 -34.63 -18.04 -12.10
N GLU A 59 -35.84 -17.87 -11.57
CA GLU A 59 -36.05 -17.57 -10.14
C GLU A 59 -35.44 -18.60 -9.22
N ALA A 60 -35.53 -19.87 -9.55
CA ALA A 60 -34.94 -20.98 -8.79
C ALA A 60 -33.42 -20.84 -8.70
N LYS A 61 -32.76 -20.46 -9.81
CA LYS A 61 -31.30 -20.23 -9.82
C LYS A 61 -30.89 -18.98 -9.06
N ARG A 62 -31.68 -17.89 -9.14
CA ARG A 62 -31.46 -16.70 -8.30
C ARG A 62 -31.56 -17.03 -6.82
N ALA A 63 -32.60 -17.75 -6.42
CA ALA A 63 -32.81 -18.16 -5.03
C ALA A 63 -31.64 -19.04 -4.51
N GLN A 64 -31.19 -19.99 -5.32
CA GLN A 64 -30.04 -20.84 -4.98
C GLN A 64 -28.77 -20.02 -4.78
N LEU A 65 -28.50 -19.05 -5.65
CA LEU A 65 -27.34 -18.16 -5.52
C LEU A 65 -27.49 -17.20 -4.34
N ALA A 66 -28.69 -16.66 -4.11
CA ALA A 66 -28.99 -15.82 -2.95
C ALA A 66 -28.73 -16.57 -1.64
N GLN A 67 -29.13 -17.82 -1.55
CA GLN A 67 -28.86 -18.69 -0.40
C GLN A 67 -27.36 -18.95 -0.24
N TYR A 68 -26.63 -19.23 -1.33
CA TYR A 68 -25.17 -19.40 -1.31
C TYR A 68 -24.45 -18.15 -0.79
N TRP A 69 -24.93 -16.95 -1.15
CA TRP A 69 -24.40 -15.67 -0.68
C TRP A 69 -24.95 -15.24 0.69
N GLY A 70 -25.78 -16.07 1.31
CA GLY A 70 -26.35 -15.81 2.63
C GLY A 70 -27.33 -14.64 2.66
N VAL A 71 -28.00 -14.34 1.54
CA VAL A 71 -29.07 -13.33 1.50
C VAL A 71 -30.21 -13.81 2.41
N GLY A 72 -30.64 -12.93 3.35
CA GLY A 72 -31.66 -13.27 4.33
C GLY A 72 -31.13 -13.86 5.66
N THR A 73 -29.85 -14.21 5.75
CA THR A 73 -29.23 -14.65 7.01
C THR A 73 -28.90 -13.44 7.89
N PRO A 74 -29.09 -13.51 9.23
CA PRO A 74 -28.74 -12.42 10.14
C PRO A 74 -27.27 -12.00 10.00
N LEU A 75 -27.02 -10.68 10.09
CA LEU A 75 -25.68 -10.08 9.91
C LEU A 75 -24.60 -10.73 10.78
N LEU A 76 -24.91 -10.94 12.06
CA LEU A 76 -23.97 -11.51 13.03
C LEU A 76 -23.59 -12.96 12.69
N GLU A 77 -24.55 -13.76 12.24
CA GLU A 77 -24.32 -15.14 11.85
C GLU A 77 -23.43 -15.21 10.58
N ARG A 78 -23.71 -14.36 9.60
CA ARG A 78 -22.90 -14.24 8.39
C ARG A 78 -21.48 -13.79 8.72
N TYR A 79 -21.33 -12.79 9.58
CA TYR A 79 -20.03 -12.33 10.01
C TYR A 79 -19.24 -13.41 10.75
N ALA A 80 -19.88 -14.12 11.71
CA ALA A 80 -19.24 -15.19 12.45
C ALA A 80 -18.78 -16.35 11.54
N SER A 81 -19.62 -16.74 10.57
CA SER A 81 -19.29 -17.76 9.58
C SER A 81 -18.13 -17.33 8.69
N TRP A 82 -18.14 -16.09 8.18
CA TRP A 82 -17.07 -15.53 7.38
C TRP A 82 -15.75 -15.45 8.18
N LEU A 83 -15.80 -14.93 9.41
CA LEU A 83 -14.62 -14.85 10.26
C LEU A 83 -14.03 -16.23 10.57
N ALA A 84 -14.88 -17.21 10.84
CA ALA A 84 -14.44 -18.58 11.07
C ALA A 84 -13.77 -19.20 9.82
N SER A 85 -14.24 -18.88 8.63
CA SER A 85 -13.61 -19.32 7.37
C SER A 85 -12.26 -18.65 7.17
N VAL A 86 -12.16 -17.33 7.37
CA VAL A 86 -10.91 -16.56 7.28
C VAL A 86 -9.85 -17.10 8.26
N LEU A 87 -10.24 -17.39 9.51
CA LEU A 87 -9.34 -17.94 10.53
C LEU A 87 -8.87 -19.38 10.19
N ARG A 88 -9.61 -20.11 9.39
CA ARG A 88 -9.20 -21.42 8.85
C ARG A 88 -8.35 -21.34 7.60
N GLY A 89 -8.09 -20.10 7.09
CA GLY A 89 -7.33 -19.87 5.87
C GLY A 89 -8.16 -19.87 4.59
N ASP A 90 -9.47 -20.03 4.68
CA ASP A 90 -10.38 -19.88 3.55
C ASP A 90 -10.86 -18.43 3.44
N TRP A 91 -10.25 -17.70 2.51
CA TRP A 91 -10.56 -16.29 2.23
C TRP A 91 -11.61 -16.13 1.12
N GLY A 92 -12.11 -17.25 0.60
CA GLY A 92 -13.09 -17.27 -0.48
C GLY A 92 -12.53 -16.90 -1.85
N THR A 93 -13.45 -16.62 -2.76
CA THR A 93 -13.15 -16.28 -4.16
C THR A 93 -13.44 -14.80 -4.43
N SER A 94 -12.52 -14.14 -5.11
CA SER A 94 -12.69 -12.75 -5.57
C SER A 94 -13.69 -12.73 -6.74
N LEU A 95 -14.79 -12.02 -6.58
CA LEU A 95 -15.80 -11.87 -7.63
C LEU A 95 -15.29 -11.11 -8.86
N ARG A 96 -14.36 -10.17 -8.63
CA ARG A 96 -13.79 -9.34 -9.69
C ARG A 96 -12.81 -10.12 -10.58
N PHE A 97 -12.04 -11.05 -9.98
CA PHE A 97 -10.95 -11.74 -10.67
C PHE A 97 -11.26 -13.21 -10.93
N ASN A 98 -12.40 -13.71 -10.39
CA ASN A 98 -12.81 -15.12 -10.47
C ASN A 98 -11.68 -16.09 -10.09
N ALA A 99 -10.95 -15.73 -9.02
CA ALA A 99 -9.78 -16.46 -8.52
C ALA A 99 -9.79 -16.45 -6.99
N PRO A 100 -9.09 -17.37 -6.30
CA PRO A 100 -8.97 -17.36 -4.85
C PRO A 100 -8.40 -16.04 -4.36
N VAL A 101 -9.02 -15.44 -3.32
CA VAL A 101 -8.61 -14.14 -2.78
C VAL A 101 -7.14 -14.14 -2.37
N MET A 102 -6.66 -15.23 -1.76
CA MET A 102 -5.26 -15.34 -1.33
C MET A 102 -4.27 -15.29 -2.49
N GLU A 103 -4.60 -15.92 -3.62
CA GLU A 103 -3.77 -15.86 -4.83
C GLU A 103 -3.72 -14.44 -5.41
N VAL A 104 -4.88 -13.79 -5.51
CA VAL A 104 -4.96 -12.39 -5.97
C VAL A 104 -4.15 -11.46 -5.06
N LEU A 105 -4.27 -11.63 -3.74
CA LEU A 105 -3.53 -10.85 -2.76
C LEU A 105 -2.02 -11.09 -2.85
N ALA A 106 -1.59 -12.35 -2.92
CA ALA A 106 -0.17 -12.70 -3.01
C ALA A 106 0.50 -12.07 -4.24
N ASN A 107 -0.14 -12.21 -5.41
CA ASN A 107 0.38 -11.65 -6.66
C ASN A 107 0.45 -10.11 -6.62
N ARG A 108 -0.58 -9.46 -6.07
CA ARG A 108 -0.60 -8.00 -5.98
C ARG A 108 0.33 -7.46 -4.91
N ALA A 109 0.41 -8.14 -3.75
CA ALA A 109 1.32 -7.77 -2.67
C ALA A 109 2.78 -7.86 -3.13
N ALA A 110 3.17 -8.89 -3.86
CA ALA A 110 4.53 -9.04 -4.39
C ALA A 110 4.91 -7.85 -5.28
N ASN A 111 4.04 -7.45 -6.22
CA ASN A 111 4.29 -6.30 -7.09
C ASN A 111 4.35 -4.98 -6.31
N SER A 112 3.46 -4.80 -5.33
CA SER A 112 3.44 -3.59 -4.48
C SER A 112 4.69 -3.52 -3.60
N LEU A 113 5.12 -4.64 -3.00
CA LEU A 113 6.32 -4.69 -2.18
C LEU A 113 7.59 -4.45 -3.00
N ALA A 114 7.66 -4.98 -4.21
CA ALA A 114 8.77 -4.70 -5.12
C ALA A 114 8.85 -3.21 -5.46
N LEU A 115 7.73 -2.60 -5.85
CA LEU A 115 7.66 -1.17 -6.15
C LEU A 115 8.05 -0.32 -4.94
N LEU A 116 7.46 -0.59 -3.77
CA LEU A 116 7.75 0.15 -2.54
C LEU A 116 9.20 -0.04 -2.09
N GLY A 117 9.75 -1.24 -2.19
CA GLY A 117 11.13 -1.54 -1.86
C GLY A 117 12.13 -0.76 -2.71
N ILE A 118 11.90 -0.73 -4.03
CA ILE A 118 12.73 0.04 -4.98
C ILE A 118 12.61 1.55 -4.68
N ALA A 119 11.40 2.06 -4.52
CA ALA A 119 11.16 3.46 -4.22
C ALA A 119 11.78 3.87 -2.87
N TRP A 120 11.67 3.02 -1.85
CA TRP A 120 12.25 3.26 -0.52
C TRP A 120 13.79 3.26 -0.56
N ALA A 121 14.41 2.30 -1.24
CA ALA A 121 15.86 2.25 -1.42
C ALA A 121 16.38 3.49 -2.16
N ALA A 122 15.73 3.88 -3.26
CA ALA A 122 16.07 5.08 -4.01
C ALA A 122 15.90 6.34 -3.15
N SER A 123 14.81 6.46 -2.40
CA SER A 123 14.58 7.55 -1.45
C SER A 123 15.66 7.62 -0.37
N GLY A 124 16.06 6.48 0.18
CA GLY A 124 17.10 6.39 1.19
C GLY A 124 18.44 6.92 0.70
N VAL A 125 18.88 6.42 -0.46
CA VAL A 125 20.17 6.82 -1.04
C VAL A 125 20.16 8.30 -1.44
N LEU A 126 19.18 8.71 -2.24
CA LEU A 126 19.11 10.11 -2.73
C LEU A 126 18.84 11.10 -1.61
N GLY A 127 17.95 10.75 -0.68
CA GLY A 127 17.63 11.60 0.47
C GLY A 127 18.82 11.79 1.40
N LEU A 128 19.56 10.71 1.67
CA LEU A 128 20.79 10.80 2.46
C LEU A 128 21.83 11.70 1.77
N LEU A 129 22.09 11.48 0.48
CA LEU A 129 23.05 12.27 -0.28
C LEU A 129 22.68 13.75 -0.31
N LEU A 130 21.43 14.07 -0.64
CA LEU A 130 20.96 15.45 -0.68
C LEU A 130 20.95 16.10 0.71
N GLY A 131 20.59 15.33 1.75
CA GLY A 131 20.61 15.81 3.12
C GLY A 131 22.03 16.12 3.62
N VAL A 132 23.01 15.27 3.29
CA VAL A 132 24.42 15.53 3.61
C VAL A 132 24.93 16.76 2.86
N ILE A 133 24.63 16.88 1.57
CA ILE A 133 25.02 18.08 0.81
C ILE A 133 24.41 19.33 1.43
N ALA A 134 23.12 19.33 1.71
CA ALA A 134 22.43 20.48 2.29
C ALA A 134 22.96 20.84 3.69
N GLY A 135 23.22 19.83 4.54
CA GLY A 135 23.76 20.04 5.88
C GLY A 135 25.20 20.58 5.88
N THR A 136 26.05 20.05 4.99
CA THR A 136 27.46 20.51 4.84
C THR A 136 27.55 21.95 4.31
N TYR A 137 26.68 22.30 3.37
CA TYR A 137 26.64 23.63 2.78
C TYR A 137 25.50 24.48 3.34
N ARG A 138 25.28 24.41 4.66
CA ARG A 138 24.22 25.12 5.36
C ARG A 138 24.17 26.61 4.95
N ASP A 139 22.96 27.12 4.70
CA ASP A 139 22.60 28.48 4.29
C ASP A 139 23.23 28.98 2.97
N ARG A 140 23.98 28.09 2.28
CA ARG A 140 24.50 28.35 0.94
C ARG A 140 23.51 27.90 -0.12
N TRP A 141 23.83 28.15 -1.39
CA TRP A 141 22.94 27.81 -2.52
C TRP A 141 22.55 26.33 -2.62
N PRO A 142 23.42 25.28 -2.33
CA PRO A 142 22.99 23.90 -2.38
C PRO A 142 21.89 23.59 -1.34
N ASP A 143 22.03 24.10 -0.12
CA ASP A 143 21.04 23.98 0.94
C ASP A 143 19.70 24.61 0.55
N ARG A 144 19.73 25.79 -0.05
CA ARG A 144 18.51 26.47 -0.50
C ARG A 144 17.79 25.71 -1.61
N LEU A 145 18.53 25.13 -2.56
CA LEU A 145 17.96 24.33 -3.62
C LEU A 145 17.33 23.05 -3.09
N VAL A 146 18.03 22.31 -2.21
CA VAL A 146 17.48 21.07 -1.61
C VAL A 146 16.23 21.38 -0.77
N LYS A 147 16.26 22.45 0.05
CA LYS A 147 15.08 22.87 0.81
C LYS A 147 13.92 23.27 -0.11
N GLY A 148 14.19 24.04 -1.16
CA GLY A 148 13.17 24.44 -2.14
C GLY A 148 12.52 23.22 -2.81
N TYR A 149 13.32 22.27 -3.27
CA TYR A 149 12.84 20.99 -3.80
C TYR A 149 11.97 20.24 -2.78
N CYS A 150 12.44 20.08 -1.54
CA CYS A 150 11.68 19.38 -0.51
C CYS A 150 10.34 20.06 -0.19
N PHE A 151 10.30 21.40 -0.10
CA PHE A 151 9.07 22.13 0.16
C PHE A 151 8.07 22.05 -1.00
N VAL A 152 8.53 22.11 -2.23
CA VAL A 152 7.68 21.93 -3.41
C VAL A 152 7.05 20.55 -3.40
N LEU A 153 7.82 19.49 -3.14
CA LEU A 153 7.30 18.12 -3.10
C LEU A 153 6.38 17.89 -1.89
N ALA A 154 6.69 18.44 -0.72
CA ALA A 154 5.82 18.35 0.45
C ALA A 154 4.45 19.01 0.22
N ALA A 155 4.41 20.08 -0.56
CA ALA A 155 3.18 20.79 -0.92
C ALA A 155 2.42 20.13 -2.10
N THR A 156 3.04 19.19 -2.80
CA THR A 156 2.46 18.55 -4.01
C THR A 156 1.80 17.22 -3.66
N PRO A 157 0.51 17.02 -3.96
CA PRO A 157 -0.12 15.71 -3.77
C PRO A 157 0.55 14.64 -4.64
N THR A 158 0.92 13.51 -4.04
CA THR A 158 1.66 12.42 -4.72
C THR A 158 0.93 11.90 -5.95
N PHE A 159 -0.41 11.77 -5.88
CA PHE A 159 -1.20 11.30 -7.02
C PHE A 159 -1.14 12.28 -8.20
N TRP A 160 -1.12 13.59 -7.93
CA TRP A 160 -1.00 14.61 -8.96
C TRP A 160 0.36 14.55 -9.65
N LEU A 161 1.44 14.42 -8.86
CA LEU A 161 2.78 14.21 -9.39
C LEU A 161 2.85 12.96 -10.29
N GLY A 162 2.18 11.87 -9.88
CA GLY A 162 2.06 10.66 -10.68
C GLY A 162 1.32 10.89 -12.01
N LEU A 163 0.22 11.62 -11.99
CA LEU A 163 -0.53 11.94 -13.21
C LEU A 163 0.28 12.82 -14.16
N VAL A 164 0.97 13.84 -13.65
CA VAL A 164 1.85 14.69 -14.47
C VAL A 164 3.00 13.88 -15.05
N ALA A 165 3.63 13.02 -14.27
CA ALA A 165 4.69 12.14 -14.76
C ALA A 165 4.19 11.19 -15.86
N LEU A 166 3.02 10.58 -15.71
CA LEU A 166 2.41 9.76 -16.75
C LEU A 166 2.11 10.57 -18.01
N MET A 167 1.55 11.77 -17.88
CA MET A 167 1.24 12.64 -19.01
C MET A 167 2.52 12.98 -19.80
N VAL A 168 3.56 13.41 -19.10
CA VAL A 168 4.80 13.86 -19.73
C VAL A 168 5.58 12.66 -20.30
N PHE A 169 5.89 11.67 -19.47
CA PHE A 169 6.84 10.62 -19.83
C PHE A 169 6.23 9.44 -20.58
N SER A 170 4.94 9.15 -20.36
CA SER A 170 4.28 8.06 -21.06
C SER A 170 3.48 8.53 -22.27
N VAL A 171 2.74 9.65 -22.17
CA VAL A 171 1.88 10.11 -23.27
C VAL A 171 2.65 11.00 -24.25
N TRP A 172 3.34 12.04 -23.79
CA TRP A 172 3.99 12.99 -24.70
C TRP A 172 5.34 12.48 -25.22
N LEU A 173 6.16 11.92 -24.35
CA LEU A 173 7.50 11.44 -24.71
C LEU A 173 7.52 9.97 -25.14
N GLY A 174 6.53 9.15 -24.75
CA GLY A 174 6.48 7.73 -25.07
C GLY A 174 7.61 6.89 -24.46
N TRP A 175 8.29 7.39 -23.41
CA TRP A 175 9.45 6.71 -22.84
C TRP A 175 9.06 5.53 -21.95
N PHE A 176 7.92 5.61 -21.28
CA PHE A 176 7.43 4.60 -20.35
C PHE A 176 6.02 4.14 -20.73
N PRO A 177 5.64 2.90 -20.41
CA PRO A 177 4.30 2.39 -20.67
C PRO A 177 3.25 3.09 -19.79
N LEU A 178 2.03 3.18 -20.31
CA LEU A 178 0.86 3.69 -19.59
C LEU A 178 0.34 2.64 -18.62
N GLY A 179 0.68 2.74 -17.34
CA GLY A 179 0.10 1.91 -16.28
C GLY A 179 0.24 0.40 -16.51
N PHE A 180 -0.54 -0.38 -15.74
CA PHE A 180 -0.59 -1.84 -15.74
C PHE A 180 0.75 -2.54 -15.39
N SER A 181 0.67 -3.64 -14.64
CA SER A 181 1.84 -4.48 -14.34
C SER A 181 2.18 -5.45 -15.47
N VAL A 182 1.31 -5.60 -16.44
CA VAL A 182 1.43 -6.50 -17.59
C VAL A 182 1.23 -5.70 -18.86
N PRO A 183 2.11 -5.80 -19.86
CA PRO A 183 1.92 -5.17 -21.15
C PRO A 183 0.59 -5.59 -21.79
N LEU A 184 -0.09 -4.63 -22.44
CA LEU A 184 -1.31 -4.93 -23.18
C LEU A 184 -1.06 -6.00 -24.24
N GLY A 185 -1.89 -7.05 -24.24
CA GLY A 185 -1.79 -8.14 -25.22
C GLY A 185 -0.82 -9.27 -24.86
N LYS A 186 -0.11 -9.18 -23.70
CA LYS A 186 0.69 -10.30 -23.18
C LYS A 186 -0.07 -11.06 -22.09
N SER A 187 0.12 -12.39 -22.05
CA SER A 187 -0.26 -13.20 -20.91
C SER A 187 0.68 -12.93 -19.73
N ALA A 188 0.21 -13.09 -18.49
CA ALA A 188 1.06 -12.96 -17.31
C ALA A 188 2.27 -13.90 -17.31
N ALA A 189 2.15 -15.07 -17.98
CA ALA A 189 3.22 -16.04 -18.13
C ALA A 189 4.32 -15.59 -19.10
N ASP A 190 4.02 -14.66 -20.01
CA ASP A 190 4.95 -14.20 -21.07
C ASP A 190 5.63 -12.87 -20.69
N VAL A 191 5.41 -12.38 -19.48
CA VAL A 191 5.99 -11.11 -19.00
C VAL A 191 7.46 -11.31 -18.66
N THR A 192 8.33 -10.57 -19.33
CA THR A 192 9.76 -10.60 -19.07
C THR A 192 10.15 -9.67 -17.92
N LEU A 193 11.33 -9.90 -17.31
CA LEU A 193 11.88 -8.99 -16.29
C LEU A 193 12.04 -7.56 -16.81
N LEU A 194 12.36 -7.40 -18.10
CA LEU A 194 12.48 -6.08 -18.73
C LEU A 194 11.13 -5.39 -18.85
N ASP A 195 10.06 -6.13 -19.18
CA ASP A 195 8.71 -5.59 -19.20
C ASP A 195 8.33 -5.08 -17.82
N THR A 196 8.54 -5.90 -16.77
CA THR A 196 8.27 -5.53 -15.38
C THR A 196 9.07 -4.29 -14.96
N ALA A 197 10.37 -4.26 -15.26
CA ALA A 197 11.23 -3.12 -14.95
C ALA A 197 10.71 -1.83 -15.60
N ARG A 198 10.36 -1.85 -16.89
CA ARG A 198 9.80 -0.68 -17.59
C ARG A 198 8.52 -0.14 -16.97
N HIS A 199 7.67 -1.02 -16.42
CA HIS A 199 6.42 -0.61 -15.76
C HIS A 199 6.63 -0.09 -14.33
N ILE A 200 7.68 -0.54 -13.64
CA ILE A 200 7.97 -0.15 -12.27
C ILE A 200 8.76 1.17 -12.19
N VAL A 201 9.62 1.48 -13.17
CA VAL A 201 10.57 2.60 -13.09
C VAL A 201 9.86 3.93 -12.86
N LEU A 202 8.87 4.31 -13.67
CA LEU A 202 8.21 5.60 -13.54
C LEU A 202 7.45 5.76 -12.21
N PRO A 203 6.61 4.82 -11.77
CA PRO A 203 6.01 4.86 -10.45
C PRO A 203 7.04 4.90 -9.30
N ALA A 204 8.13 4.14 -9.42
CA ALA A 204 9.17 4.13 -8.40
C ALA A 204 9.88 5.49 -8.28
N ILE A 205 10.15 6.16 -9.41
CA ILE A 205 10.72 7.52 -9.43
C ILE A 205 9.77 8.50 -8.73
N VAL A 206 8.47 8.48 -9.07
CA VAL A 206 7.48 9.37 -8.46
C VAL A 206 7.40 9.17 -6.94
N LEU A 207 7.32 7.92 -6.50
CA LEU A 207 7.27 7.59 -5.08
C LEU A 207 8.58 7.95 -4.36
N SER A 208 9.72 7.73 -5.02
CA SER A 208 11.01 8.06 -4.43
C SER A 208 11.20 9.57 -4.24
N PHE A 209 10.74 10.40 -5.16
CA PHE A 209 10.85 11.85 -5.02
C PHE A 209 10.19 12.38 -3.75
N VAL A 210 9.00 11.87 -3.41
CA VAL A 210 8.31 12.24 -2.16
C VAL A 210 9.08 11.74 -0.93
N GLY A 211 9.58 10.51 -0.97
CA GLY A 211 10.37 9.93 0.12
C GLY A 211 11.71 10.65 0.35
N VAL A 212 12.37 11.09 -0.74
CA VAL A 212 13.63 11.86 -0.71
C VAL A 212 13.48 13.13 0.13
N ALA A 213 12.37 13.85 -0.04
CA ALA A 213 12.16 15.14 0.67
C ALA A 213 12.23 14.97 2.20
N ASN A 214 11.54 13.99 2.74
CA ASN A 214 11.53 13.73 4.18
C ASN A 214 12.91 13.31 4.70
N ILE A 215 13.57 12.37 4.02
CA ILE A 215 14.88 11.85 4.44
C ILE A 215 15.95 12.94 4.33
N ALA A 216 15.93 13.74 3.27
CA ALA A 216 16.89 14.83 3.05
C ALA A 216 16.80 15.89 4.15
N LEU A 217 15.59 16.34 4.50
CA LEU A 217 15.40 17.33 5.55
C LEU A 217 15.84 16.82 6.92
N HIS A 218 15.46 15.59 7.28
CA HIS A 218 15.90 14.98 8.54
C HIS A 218 17.41 14.77 8.62
N THR A 219 18.03 14.30 7.53
CA THR A 219 19.48 14.11 7.46
C THR A 219 20.21 15.43 7.59
N ARG A 220 19.75 16.47 6.88
CA ARG A 220 20.27 17.83 6.97
C ARG A 220 20.23 18.36 8.40
N GLU A 221 19.06 18.27 9.03
CA GLU A 221 18.84 18.78 10.39
C GLU A 221 19.76 18.11 11.39
N LYS A 222 19.82 16.78 11.37
CA LYS A 222 20.72 16.01 12.24
C LYS A 222 22.19 16.28 11.98
N LEU A 223 22.58 16.45 10.72
CA LEU A 223 23.98 16.79 10.40
C LEU A 223 24.35 18.18 10.93
N VAL A 224 23.47 19.16 10.78
CA VAL A 224 23.68 20.52 11.31
C VAL A 224 23.79 20.48 12.84
N ASP A 225 22.88 19.80 13.53
CA ASP A 225 22.92 19.64 14.99
C ASP A 225 24.25 19.05 15.46
N ILE A 226 24.76 18.03 14.75
CA ILE A 226 26.02 17.37 15.07
C ILE A 226 27.21 18.31 14.84
N LEU A 227 27.25 19.00 13.69
CA LEU A 227 28.34 19.93 13.35
C LEU A 227 28.41 21.15 14.28
N GLU A 228 27.32 21.54 14.90
CA GLU A 228 27.23 22.62 15.87
C GLU A 228 27.46 22.18 17.31
N SER A 229 27.53 20.87 17.57
CA SER A 229 27.76 20.35 18.92
C SER A 229 29.17 20.60 19.43
N ASP A 230 29.32 20.75 20.73
CA ASP A 230 30.59 21.05 21.37
C ASP A 230 31.66 19.98 21.16
N TYR A 231 31.26 18.69 21.02
CA TYR A 231 32.23 17.60 20.81
C TYR A 231 32.79 17.51 19.37
N VAL A 232 32.25 18.28 18.42
CA VAL A 232 32.77 18.35 17.04
C VAL A 232 33.61 19.62 16.88
N LYS A 233 33.39 20.65 17.72
CA LYS A 233 34.14 21.93 17.67
C LYS A 233 35.49 21.88 18.38
N PHE A 234 35.82 20.75 19.03
CA PHE A 234 37.16 20.44 19.54
C PHE A 234 38.02 19.86 18.42
#